data_296580fd8d22b84f6c372e5be3c9a8f0
#
_entry.id   296580fd8d22b84f6c372e5be3c9a8f0
#
_cell.length_a   1.000
_cell.length_b   1.000
_cell.length_c   1.000
_cell.angle_alpha   90.00
_cell.angle_beta   90.00
_cell.angle_gamma   90.00
#
_symmetry.space_group_name_H-M   'P 1'
#
loop_
_entity.id
_entity.type
_entity.pdbx_description
1 polymer ?
#
loop_
_entity_poly.entity_id
_entity_poly.type
_entity_poly.pdbx_seq_one_letter_code
_entity_poly.pdbx_strand_id
1 'polypeptide(L)'
;MREENEAYRKIPWPKPFDATTHRLHEGDARDLSWLSAESVHLVVTSPPYWTLKEYVGNDHQLGAIIDYQHFLDELDKVWSECLRVLVPGGRICCVVGDVCVPRKKAGRHHVMPLHADIQVRSRKLGLDCLTPILWHKIANGVTEADGNGAGFYGKPYQPGAIVKNDIEHILFMRKGGSYRSPAPLQKALSVLT
;
A
#
# COMPACT_ATOMS: atom_id res chain seq x y z
N MET A 1 6.66 32.82 -5.48
CA MET A 1 6.23 31.71 -4.57
C MET A 1 5.40 32.16 -3.35
N ARG A 2 5.86 33.08 -2.49
CA ARG A 2 5.03 33.52 -1.33
C ARG A 2 3.78 34.30 -1.74
N GLU A 3 3.88 35.20 -2.70
CA GLU A 3 2.74 36.00 -3.20
C GLU A 3 1.72 35.14 -3.97
N GLU A 4 2.19 34.18 -4.77
CA GLU A 4 1.31 33.21 -5.41
C GLU A 4 0.54 32.37 -4.39
N ASN A 5 1.20 31.91 -3.31
CA ASN A 5 0.54 31.14 -2.28
C ASN A 5 -0.54 31.93 -1.53
N GLU A 6 -0.39 33.24 -1.33
CA GLU A 6 -1.42 34.08 -0.74
C GLU A 6 -2.63 34.27 -1.66
N ALA A 7 -2.40 34.38 -2.97
CA ALA A 7 -3.49 34.43 -3.92
C ALA A 7 -4.33 33.12 -3.91
N TYR A 8 -3.67 31.98 -3.76
CA TYR A 8 -4.35 30.67 -3.69
C TYR A 8 -5.11 30.47 -2.38
N ARG A 9 -4.64 30.98 -1.25
CA ARG A 9 -5.36 30.94 0.04
C ARG A 9 -6.71 31.65 0.01
N LYS A 10 -6.91 32.57 -0.91
CA LYS A 10 -8.18 33.31 -1.07
C LYS A 10 -9.18 32.60 -1.97
N ILE A 11 -8.78 31.52 -2.65
CA ILE A 11 -9.68 30.72 -3.46
C ILE A 11 -10.50 29.86 -2.51
N PRO A 12 -11.83 30.00 -2.48
CA PRO A 12 -12.66 29.13 -1.64
C PRO A 12 -12.49 27.69 -2.08
N TRP A 13 -12.37 26.77 -1.12
CA TRP A 13 -12.41 25.36 -1.42
C TRP A 13 -13.61 25.05 -2.31
N PRO A 14 -13.44 24.20 -3.32
CA PRO A 14 -14.59 23.78 -4.12
C PRO A 14 -15.64 23.23 -3.18
N LYS A 15 -16.88 23.56 -3.46
CA LYS A 15 -18.01 22.95 -2.73
C LYS A 15 -17.80 21.43 -2.72
N PRO A 16 -18.13 20.72 -1.63
CA PRO A 16 -18.17 19.29 -1.63
C PRO A 16 -18.91 18.82 -2.87
N PHE A 17 -18.43 17.75 -3.51
CA PHE A 17 -19.10 17.19 -4.66
C PHE A 17 -20.53 16.81 -4.24
N ASP A 18 -21.51 17.50 -4.78
CA ASP A 18 -22.93 17.26 -4.45
C ASP A 18 -23.42 15.91 -4.98
N ALA A 19 -22.66 15.30 -5.90
CA ALA A 19 -22.94 13.98 -6.42
C ALA A 19 -21.64 13.22 -6.72
N THR A 20 -21.47 12.09 -6.06
CA THR A 20 -20.45 11.07 -6.39
C THR A 20 -21.16 9.78 -6.77
N THR A 21 -20.65 9.09 -7.80
CA THR A 21 -21.17 7.78 -8.17
C THR A 21 -20.27 6.72 -7.54
N HIS A 22 -20.86 5.86 -6.73
CA HIS A 22 -20.19 4.72 -6.13
C HIS A 22 -20.68 3.44 -6.81
N ARG A 23 -19.73 2.59 -7.22
CA ARG A 23 -20.03 1.26 -7.76
C ARG A 23 -19.32 0.22 -6.89
N LEU A 24 -20.09 -0.71 -6.37
CA LEU A 24 -19.56 -1.86 -5.65
C LEU A 24 -19.52 -3.05 -6.61
N HIS A 25 -18.37 -3.68 -6.70
CA HIS A 25 -18.18 -4.90 -7.48
C HIS A 25 -17.58 -5.95 -6.56
N GLU A 26 -18.28 -7.07 -6.41
CA GLU A 26 -17.76 -8.24 -5.70
C GLU A 26 -17.06 -9.15 -6.70
N GLY A 27 -15.79 -9.42 -6.47
CA GLY A 27 -14.98 -10.22 -7.40
C GLY A 27 -13.54 -10.39 -6.96
N ASP A 28 -12.77 -11.06 -7.80
CA ASP A 28 -11.34 -11.28 -7.60
C ASP A 28 -10.54 -10.12 -8.19
N ALA A 29 -9.66 -9.52 -7.41
CA ALA A 29 -8.82 -8.42 -7.87
C ALA A 29 -7.79 -8.84 -8.94
N ARG A 30 -7.59 -10.14 -9.16
CA ARG A 30 -6.77 -10.69 -10.25
C ARG A 30 -7.48 -10.63 -11.60
N ASP A 31 -8.77 -10.31 -11.60
CA ASP A 31 -9.58 -10.13 -12.80
C ASP A 31 -10.40 -8.83 -12.69
N LEU A 32 -9.91 -7.78 -13.32
CA LEU A 32 -10.60 -6.49 -13.45
C LEU A 32 -11.19 -6.32 -14.86
N SER A 33 -11.57 -7.39 -15.56
CA SER A 33 -12.08 -7.36 -16.93
C SER A 33 -13.34 -6.49 -17.09
N TRP A 34 -14.09 -6.28 -16.01
CA TRP A 34 -15.24 -5.38 -15.95
C TRP A 34 -14.87 -3.87 -16.03
N LEU A 35 -13.57 -3.54 -15.89
CA LEU A 35 -13.03 -2.19 -16.10
C LEU A 35 -12.32 -2.14 -17.45
N SER A 36 -12.62 -1.11 -18.23
CA SER A 36 -11.91 -0.82 -19.47
C SER A 36 -10.44 -0.51 -19.20
N ALA A 37 -9.57 -0.84 -20.15
CA ALA A 37 -8.19 -0.39 -20.09
C ALA A 37 -8.14 1.15 -20.03
N GLU A 38 -7.15 1.67 -19.31
CA GLU A 38 -6.89 3.12 -19.22
C GLU A 38 -8.09 3.97 -18.76
N SER A 39 -8.90 3.44 -17.83
CA SER A 39 -10.08 4.11 -17.29
C SER A 39 -9.93 4.57 -15.83
N VAL A 40 -8.93 4.08 -15.12
CA VAL A 40 -8.71 4.33 -13.69
C VAL A 40 -7.55 5.31 -13.48
N HIS A 41 -7.73 6.30 -12.62
CA HIS A 41 -6.69 7.31 -12.32
C HIS A 41 -5.89 6.98 -11.07
N LEU A 42 -6.53 6.33 -10.10
CA LEU A 42 -5.95 6.00 -8.82
C LEU A 42 -6.49 4.66 -8.34
N VAL A 43 -5.59 3.79 -7.94
CA VAL A 43 -5.87 2.57 -7.16
C VAL A 43 -5.38 2.80 -5.74
N VAL A 44 -6.23 2.55 -4.74
CA VAL A 44 -5.86 2.56 -3.32
C VAL A 44 -6.17 1.19 -2.76
N THR A 45 -5.17 0.53 -2.20
CA THR A 45 -5.33 -0.85 -1.71
C THR A 45 -4.39 -1.17 -0.56
N SER A 46 -4.76 -2.20 0.19
CA SER A 46 -3.92 -2.86 1.18
C SER A 46 -4.11 -4.37 0.98
N PRO A 47 -3.19 -5.05 0.28
CA PRO A 47 -3.31 -6.49 0.06
C PRO A 47 -3.17 -7.25 1.39
N PRO A 48 -3.56 -8.52 1.46
CA PRO A 48 -3.21 -9.36 2.59
C PRO A 48 -1.69 -9.34 2.83
N TYR A 49 -1.27 -9.25 4.10
CA TYR A 49 0.14 -9.32 4.45
C TYR A 49 0.54 -10.80 4.58
N TRP A 50 0.54 -11.49 3.45
CA TRP A 50 0.78 -12.93 3.36
C TRP A 50 -0.05 -13.70 4.40
N THR A 51 0.54 -14.54 5.25
CA THR A 51 -0.12 -15.35 6.29
C THR A 51 -0.24 -14.64 7.64
N LEU A 52 -0.13 -13.30 7.70
CA LEU A 52 -0.17 -12.57 8.97
C LEU A 52 -1.54 -12.65 9.63
N LYS A 53 -2.60 -12.66 8.82
CA LYS A 53 -3.97 -12.75 9.28
C LYS A 53 -4.71 -13.84 8.49
N GLU A 54 -5.34 -14.73 9.21
CA GLU A 54 -6.27 -15.70 8.65
C GLU A 54 -7.63 -15.03 8.44
N TYR A 55 -8.11 -15.06 7.21
CA TYR A 55 -9.44 -14.55 6.85
C TYR A 55 -10.41 -15.74 6.77
N VAL A 56 -11.55 -15.62 7.41
CA VAL A 56 -12.54 -16.69 7.45
C VAL A 56 -13.24 -16.84 6.11
N GLY A 57 -13.37 -18.07 5.61
CA GLY A 57 -14.43 -18.47 4.70
C GLY A 57 -14.09 -18.65 3.24
N ASN A 58 -12.84 -18.50 2.77
CA ASN A 58 -12.53 -18.78 1.37
C ASN A 58 -11.06 -19.18 1.15
N ASP A 59 -10.83 -20.39 0.68
CA ASP A 59 -9.49 -20.92 0.37
C ASP A 59 -8.86 -20.27 -0.89
N HIS A 60 -9.66 -19.56 -1.68
CA HIS A 60 -9.18 -18.88 -2.91
C HIS A 60 -8.59 -17.49 -2.65
N GLN A 61 -8.61 -17.00 -1.42
CA GLN A 61 -8.05 -15.71 -1.06
C GLN A 61 -6.52 -15.74 -1.01
N LEU A 62 -5.89 -14.62 -1.36
CA LEU A 62 -4.42 -14.48 -1.33
C LEU A 62 -3.82 -14.78 0.04
N GLY A 63 -4.49 -14.42 1.13
CA GLY A 63 -4.02 -14.66 2.50
C GLY A 63 -3.97 -16.15 2.92
N ALA A 64 -4.57 -17.06 2.15
CA ALA A 64 -4.51 -18.50 2.36
C ALA A 64 -3.27 -19.17 1.73
N ILE A 65 -2.55 -18.47 0.86
CA ILE A 65 -1.38 -19.02 0.16
C ILE A 65 -0.19 -19.09 1.10
N ILE A 66 0.24 -20.30 1.44
CA ILE A 66 1.33 -20.53 2.41
C ILE A 66 2.71 -20.28 1.77
N ASP A 67 2.90 -20.68 0.52
CA ASP A 67 4.16 -20.44 -0.19
C ASP A 67 4.29 -18.95 -0.53
N TYR A 68 5.37 -18.34 -0.08
CA TYR A 68 5.57 -16.90 -0.24
C TYR A 68 5.79 -16.48 -1.70
N GLN A 69 6.50 -17.28 -2.48
CA GLN A 69 6.73 -16.95 -3.88
C GLN A 69 5.45 -17.09 -4.69
N HIS A 70 4.69 -18.13 -4.43
CA HIS A 70 3.37 -18.31 -5.03
C HIS A 70 2.42 -17.16 -4.66
N PHE A 71 2.43 -16.71 -3.40
CA PHE A 71 1.67 -15.54 -2.97
C PHE A 71 2.05 -14.29 -3.79
N LEU A 72 3.35 -14.04 -3.98
CA LEU A 72 3.84 -12.92 -4.78
C LEU A 72 3.46 -13.06 -6.26
N ASP A 73 3.49 -14.28 -6.82
CA ASP A 73 3.09 -14.54 -8.20
C ASP A 73 1.59 -14.25 -8.43
N GLU A 74 0.76 -14.62 -7.48
CA GLU A 74 -0.67 -14.30 -7.52
C GLU A 74 -0.92 -12.79 -7.34
N LEU A 75 -0.14 -12.13 -6.50
CA LEU A 75 -0.21 -10.69 -6.31
C LEU A 75 0.24 -9.92 -7.57
N ASP A 76 1.19 -10.45 -8.33
CA ASP A 76 1.62 -9.86 -9.61
C ASP A 76 0.48 -9.82 -10.63
N LYS A 77 -0.45 -10.76 -10.60
CA LYS A 77 -1.65 -10.73 -11.45
C LYS A 77 -2.52 -9.52 -11.11
N VAL A 78 -2.65 -9.19 -9.82
CA VAL A 78 -3.38 -7.98 -9.38
C VAL A 78 -2.68 -6.72 -9.90
N TRP A 79 -1.35 -6.65 -9.78
CA TRP A 79 -0.60 -5.48 -10.26
C TRP A 79 -0.66 -5.35 -11.79
N SER A 80 -0.67 -6.46 -12.50
CA SER A 80 -0.82 -6.48 -13.97
C SER A 80 -2.18 -5.95 -14.40
N GLU A 81 -3.26 -6.35 -13.74
CA GLU A 81 -4.59 -5.82 -13.99
C GLU A 81 -4.71 -4.33 -13.61
N CYS A 82 -4.13 -3.93 -12.47
CA CYS A 82 -4.03 -2.52 -12.10
C CYS A 82 -3.29 -1.71 -13.17
N LEU A 83 -2.18 -2.22 -13.69
CA LEU A 83 -1.41 -1.57 -14.75
C LEU A 83 -2.24 -1.42 -16.05
N ARG A 84 -3.02 -2.45 -16.40
CA ARG A 84 -3.91 -2.44 -17.58
C ARG A 84 -4.97 -1.34 -17.47
N VAL A 85 -5.66 -1.28 -16.32
CA VAL A 85 -6.79 -0.36 -16.14
C VAL A 85 -6.36 1.09 -15.85
N LEU A 86 -5.14 1.31 -15.37
CA LEU A 86 -4.63 2.66 -15.11
C LEU A 86 -4.44 3.44 -16.39
N VAL A 87 -4.86 4.71 -16.38
CA VAL A 87 -4.48 5.68 -17.42
C VAL A 87 -2.97 5.95 -17.39
N PRO A 88 -2.34 6.39 -18.49
CA PRO A 88 -0.96 6.90 -18.46
C PRO A 88 -0.78 7.96 -17.36
N GLY A 89 0.24 7.80 -16.51
CA GLY A 89 0.46 8.64 -15.33
C GLY A 89 -0.44 8.32 -14.13
N GLY A 90 -1.36 7.38 -14.25
CA GLY A 90 -2.20 6.88 -13.15
C GLY A 90 -1.36 6.22 -12.05
N ARG A 91 -1.89 6.17 -10.83
CA ARG A 91 -1.11 5.79 -9.64
C ARG A 91 -1.76 4.65 -8.86
N ILE A 92 -0.91 3.88 -8.21
CA ILE A 92 -1.29 2.92 -7.18
C ILE A 92 -0.73 3.42 -5.85
N CYS A 93 -1.59 3.52 -4.84
CA CYS A 93 -1.24 3.75 -3.45
C CYS A 93 -1.49 2.44 -2.70
N CYS A 94 -0.41 1.78 -2.26
CA CYS A 94 -0.49 0.48 -1.61
C CYS A 94 0.05 0.57 -0.18
N VAL A 95 -0.81 0.32 0.81
CA VAL A 95 -0.40 0.24 2.22
C VAL A 95 -0.02 -1.19 2.54
N VAL A 96 1.19 -1.40 3.04
CA VAL A 96 1.70 -2.73 3.34
C VAL A 96 2.73 -2.71 4.46
N GLY A 97 2.70 -3.72 5.32
CA GLY A 97 3.70 -3.99 6.34
C GLY A 97 4.53 -5.22 6.01
N ASP A 98 5.75 -5.26 6.53
CA ASP A 98 6.60 -6.45 6.47
C ASP A 98 6.11 -7.51 7.44
N VAL A 99 6.36 -8.77 7.10
CA VAL A 99 5.82 -9.90 7.86
C VAL A 99 6.88 -10.52 8.74
N CYS A 100 6.72 -10.39 10.05
CA CYS A 100 7.56 -11.05 11.03
C CYS A 100 7.19 -12.53 11.14
N VAL A 101 8.12 -13.42 10.83
CA VAL A 101 7.96 -14.86 10.96
C VAL A 101 8.59 -15.30 12.29
N PRO A 102 7.77 -15.79 13.26
CA PRO A 102 8.26 -16.13 14.57
C PRO A 102 9.08 -17.43 14.55
N ARG A 103 10.04 -17.54 15.49
CA ARG A 103 10.89 -18.73 15.66
C ARG A 103 10.07 -20.03 15.75
N LYS A 104 8.91 -19.99 16.40
CA LYS A 104 8.05 -21.16 16.56
C LYS A 104 7.57 -21.75 15.23
N LYS A 105 7.40 -20.89 14.20
CA LYS A 105 6.97 -21.35 12.87
C LYS A 105 8.14 -21.77 11.96
N ALA A 106 9.29 -21.10 12.08
CA ALA A 106 10.38 -21.24 11.11
C ALA A 106 11.74 -21.64 11.74
N GLY A 107 11.76 -22.06 13.01
CA GLY A 107 12.99 -22.39 13.73
C GLY A 107 13.83 -21.18 14.12
N ARG A 108 13.72 -20.06 13.40
CA ARG A 108 14.38 -18.78 13.68
C ARG A 108 13.43 -17.62 13.39
N HIS A 109 13.61 -16.52 14.08
CA HIS A 109 12.90 -15.26 13.74
C HIS A 109 13.53 -14.64 12.50
N HIS A 110 12.70 -14.25 11.56
CA HIS A 110 13.11 -13.44 10.40
C HIS A 110 11.94 -12.60 9.90
N VAL A 111 12.25 -11.63 9.03
CA VAL A 111 11.26 -10.74 8.44
C VAL A 111 11.22 -10.98 6.94
N MET A 112 10.02 -11.12 6.40
CA MET A 112 9.78 -11.11 4.96
C MET A 112 9.56 -9.66 4.53
N PRO A 113 10.43 -9.09 3.69
CA PRO A 113 10.38 -7.67 3.30
C PRO A 113 9.32 -7.45 2.20
N LEU A 114 8.05 -7.67 2.54
CA LEU A 114 6.95 -7.67 1.57
C LEU A 114 6.86 -6.35 0.79
N HIS A 115 7.10 -5.22 1.45
CA HIS A 115 7.10 -3.91 0.80
C HIS A 115 8.16 -3.82 -0.32
N ALA A 116 9.35 -4.36 -0.08
CA ALA A 116 10.45 -4.33 -1.06
C ALA A 116 10.18 -5.29 -2.22
N ASP A 117 9.68 -6.49 -1.92
CA ASP A 117 9.35 -7.48 -2.95
C ASP A 117 8.25 -6.96 -3.87
N ILE A 118 7.21 -6.32 -3.34
CA ILE A 118 6.17 -5.66 -4.15
C ILE A 118 6.78 -4.61 -5.08
N GLN A 119 7.67 -3.74 -4.59
CA GLN A 119 8.29 -2.71 -5.42
C GLN A 119 9.18 -3.31 -6.53
N VAL A 120 10.00 -4.31 -6.18
CA VAL A 120 10.88 -4.97 -7.16
C VAL A 120 10.07 -5.65 -8.26
N ARG A 121 9.00 -6.37 -7.90
CA ARG A 121 8.14 -7.08 -8.84
C ARG A 121 7.29 -6.12 -9.67
N SER A 122 6.71 -5.10 -9.07
CA SER A 122 5.95 -4.07 -9.78
C SER A 122 6.79 -3.34 -10.83
N ARG A 123 8.06 -3.06 -10.51
CA ARG A 123 9.00 -2.48 -11.48
C ARG A 123 9.26 -3.41 -12.66
N LYS A 124 9.36 -4.73 -12.43
CA LYS A 124 9.50 -5.72 -13.52
C LYS A 124 8.29 -5.77 -14.41
N LEU A 125 7.10 -5.49 -13.89
CA LEU A 125 5.86 -5.38 -14.65
C LEU A 125 5.74 -4.07 -15.45
N GLY A 126 6.63 -3.10 -15.21
CA GLY A 126 6.63 -1.82 -15.94
C GLY A 126 6.03 -0.63 -15.18
N LEU A 127 5.78 -0.78 -13.89
CA LEU A 127 5.41 0.33 -13.02
C LEU A 127 6.65 1.10 -12.55
N ASP A 128 6.58 2.42 -12.53
CA ASP A 128 7.57 3.27 -11.84
C ASP A 128 7.31 3.22 -10.33
N CYS A 129 8.31 2.88 -9.53
CA CYS A 129 8.23 3.02 -8.09
C CYS A 129 8.68 4.43 -7.68
N LEU A 130 7.88 5.08 -6.86
CA LEU A 130 8.17 6.39 -6.28
C LEU A 130 8.61 6.21 -4.82
N THR A 131 9.12 7.29 -4.21
CA THR A 131 9.53 7.27 -2.81
C THR A 131 8.35 6.90 -1.91
N PRO A 132 8.45 5.85 -1.08
CA PRO A 132 7.38 5.46 -0.17
C PRO A 132 7.29 6.43 1.01
N ILE A 133 6.11 6.49 1.63
CA ILE A 133 5.94 7.10 2.93
C ILE A 133 6.11 6.01 3.99
N LEU A 134 6.89 6.29 5.01
CA LEU A 134 7.01 5.45 6.19
C LEU A 134 5.95 5.90 7.20
N TRP A 135 5.02 5.01 7.50
CA TRP A 135 3.99 5.25 8.50
C TRP A 135 4.39 4.56 9.80
N HIS A 136 4.83 5.34 10.77
CA HIS A 136 5.06 4.84 12.12
C HIS A 136 3.71 4.57 12.78
N LYS A 137 3.37 3.30 12.87
CA LYS A 137 2.13 2.82 13.45
C LYS A 137 2.38 2.48 14.90
N ILE A 138 1.99 3.38 15.79
CA ILE A 138 2.07 3.11 17.23
C ILE A 138 1.11 1.96 17.52
N ALA A 139 1.68 0.77 17.74
CA ALA A 139 0.90 -0.38 18.19
C ALA A 139 0.25 -0.03 19.55
N ASN A 140 -0.99 -0.46 19.72
CA ASN A 140 -1.80 -0.20 20.90
C ASN A 140 -0.99 -0.20 22.18
N GLY A 141 -0.99 0.90 22.93
CA GLY A 141 -0.33 1.02 24.23
C GLY A 141 -0.75 -0.07 25.24
N VAL A 142 -1.89 -0.71 25.01
CA VAL A 142 -2.40 -1.86 25.81
C VAL A 142 -1.46 -3.07 25.74
N THR A 143 -0.93 -3.43 24.56
CA THR A 143 0.01 -4.56 24.42
C THR A 143 1.38 -4.28 25.03
N GLU A 144 1.74 -3.02 25.20
CA GLU A 144 2.99 -2.61 25.84
C GLU A 144 2.83 -2.47 27.35
N ALA A 145 1.66 -2.01 27.81
CA ALA A 145 1.36 -1.83 29.22
C ALA A 145 1.18 -3.19 29.97
N ASP A 146 0.66 -4.21 29.30
CA ASP A 146 0.43 -5.53 29.90
C ASP A 146 1.66 -6.45 29.92
N GLY A 147 2.84 -5.96 29.49
CA GLY A 147 4.09 -6.71 29.54
C GLY A 147 4.17 -7.93 28.60
N ASN A 148 3.15 -8.16 27.77
CA ASN A 148 3.09 -9.24 26.79
C ASN A 148 3.66 -8.85 25.42
N GLY A 149 3.97 -7.58 25.22
CA GLY A 149 4.70 -7.09 24.06
C GLY A 149 6.21 -7.32 24.23
N ALA A 150 6.88 -7.79 23.18
CA ALA A 150 8.34 -7.65 23.14
C ALA A 150 8.65 -6.17 23.26
N GLY A 151 9.35 -5.76 24.33
CA GLY A 151 9.83 -4.39 24.46
C GLY A 151 10.61 -3.96 23.22
N PHE A 152 10.78 -2.69 23.02
CA PHE A 152 11.40 -2.06 21.83
C PHE A 152 12.73 -2.72 21.42
N TYR A 153 13.47 -3.33 22.35
CA TYR A 153 14.77 -3.91 22.14
C TYR A 153 14.87 -5.39 22.52
N GLY A 154 13.76 -6.06 22.81
CA GLY A 154 13.82 -7.40 23.36
C GLY A 154 14.62 -7.42 24.67
N LYS A 155 15.21 -8.55 25.00
CA LYS A 155 16.13 -8.67 26.14
C LYS A 155 17.56 -8.32 25.67
N PRO A 156 18.12 -7.16 26.03
CA PRO A 156 19.33 -6.59 25.39
C PRO A 156 20.58 -7.46 25.56
N TYR A 157 20.58 -8.44 26.44
CA TYR A 157 21.73 -9.31 26.70
C TYR A 157 21.59 -10.72 26.12
N GLN A 158 20.55 -10.98 25.30
CA GLN A 158 20.36 -12.30 24.69
C GLN A 158 20.64 -12.24 23.19
N PRO A 159 21.44 -13.18 22.64
CA PRO A 159 21.54 -13.34 21.20
C PRO A 159 20.15 -13.70 20.66
N GLY A 160 19.50 -12.81 19.95
CA GLY A 160 18.14 -12.94 19.46
C GLY A 160 17.22 -11.78 19.83
N ALA A 161 17.80 -10.65 20.26
CA ALA A 161 17.05 -9.40 20.39
C ALA A 161 16.32 -9.09 19.08
N ILE A 162 15.01 -8.86 19.17
CA ILE A 162 14.15 -8.57 18.03
C ILE A 162 13.80 -7.10 18.11
N VAL A 163 14.11 -6.36 17.04
CA VAL A 163 13.62 -5.00 16.87
C VAL A 163 12.16 -5.10 16.46
N LYS A 164 11.29 -4.38 17.16
CA LYS A 164 9.86 -4.35 16.87
C LYS A 164 9.63 -3.71 15.51
N ASN A 165 8.81 -4.37 14.68
CA ASN A 165 8.38 -3.84 13.40
C ASN A 165 7.05 -3.08 13.60
N ASP A 166 7.14 -1.77 13.82
CA ASP A 166 6.01 -0.86 14.03
C ASP A 166 5.82 0.13 12.88
N ILE A 167 6.44 -0.18 11.74
CA ILE A 167 6.37 0.63 10.53
C ILE A 167 5.53 -0.09 9.48
N GLU A 168 4.61 0.64 8.86
CA GLU A 168 4.00 0.27 7.58
C GLU A 168 4.50 1.20 6.47
N HIS A 169 4.49 0.69 5.25
CA HIS A 169 4.94 1.42 4.08
C HIS A 169 3.72 1.79 3.23
N ILE A 170 3.62 3.05 2.85
CA ILE A 170 2.68 3.49 1.84
C ILE A 170 3.47 3.61 0.54
N LEU A 171 3.34 2.60 -0.30
CA LEU A 171 4.03 2.52 -1.58
C LEU A 171 3.27 3.32 -2.62
N PHE A 172 4.01 4.12 -3.38
CA PHE A 172 3.48 4.79 -4.55
C PHE A 172 4.10 4.20 -5.80
N MET A 173 3.25 3.70 -6.68
CA MET A 173 3.64 3.19 -7.99
C MET A 173 2.87 3.96 -9.06
N ARG A 174 3.43 4.05 -10.26
CA ARG A 174 2.87 4.85 -11.33
C ARG A 174 2.98 4.11 -12.66
N LYS A 175 1.91 4.14 -13.47
CA LYS A 175 1.99 3.75 -14.87
C LYS A 175 2.77 4.81 -15.64
N GLY A 176 3.76 4.41 -16.43
CA GLY A 176 4.50 5.29 -17.33
C GLY A 176 3.57 6.06 -18.27
N GLY A 177 4.07 7.17 -18.83
CA GLY A 177 3.35 8.01 -19.78
C GLY A 177 3.31 9.49 -19.38
N SER A 178 2.63 10.29 -20.18
CA SER A 178 2.56 11.73 -19.96
C SER A 178 1.63 12.08 -18.80
N TYR A 179 2.06 13.06 -18.01
CA TYR A 179 1.21 13.61 -16.96
C TYR A 179 0.05 14.40 -17.55
N ARG A 180 -1.12 14.31 -16.93
CA ARG A 180 -2.16 15.30 -17.15
C ARG A 180 -1.65 16.66 -16.71
N SER A 181 -1.77 17.66 -17.59
CA SER A 181 -1.60 19.05 -17.17
C SER A 181 -2.83 19.47 -16.38
N PRO A 182 -2.71 19.69 -15.05
CA PRO A 182 -3.84 20.14 -14.27
C PRO A 182 -4.27 21.53 -14.71
N ALA A 183 -5.58 21.81 -14.71
CA ALA A 183 -6.08 23.15 -14.92
C ALA A 183 -5.53 24.11 -13.84
N PRO A 184 -5.43 25.43 -14.11
CA PRO A 184 -4.87 26.39 -13.16
C PRO A 184 -5.49 26.30 -11.76
N LEU A 185 -6.81 26.13 -11.66
CA LEU A 185 -7.52 25.95 -10.40
C LEU A 185 -7.11 24.66 -9.65
N GLN A 186 -6.89 23.56 -10.39
CA GLN A 186 -6.43 22.31 -9.80
C GLN A 186 -4.99 22.42 -9.27
N LYS A 187 -4.13 23.19 -9.95
CA LYS A 187 -2.79 23.50 -9.43
C LYS A 187 -2.85 24.28 -8.13
N ALA A 188 -3.75 25.26 -8.06
CA ALA A 188 -3.96 26.07 -6.87
C ALA A 188 -4.37 25.25 -5.64
N LEU A 189 -5.21 24.23 -5.84
CA LEU A 189 -5.71 23.37 -4.76
C LEU A 189 -4.72 22.29 -4.32
N SER A 190 -3.66 22.06 -5.08
CA SER A 190 -2.63 21.05 -4.78
C SER A 190 -1.44 21.58 -4.00
N VAL A 191 -1.43 22.87 -3.65
CA VAL A 191 -0.36 23.46 -2.83
C VAL A 191 -0.57 23.01 -1.38
N LEU A 192 0.23 22.06 -0.95
CA LEU A 192 0.36 21.75 0.47
C LEU A 192 1.04 22.93 1.17
N THR A 193 0.34 23.51 2.09
CA THR A 193 0.86 24.59 2.97
C THR A 193 1.73 23.99 4.05
#